data_cee0930ecb1f28558e0da4a4d2f8eca6
#
_entry.id   cee0930ecb1f28558e0da4a4d2f8eca6
#
_cell.length_a   1.000
_cell.length_b   1.000
_cell.length_c   1.000
_cell.angle_alpha   90.00
_cell.angle_beta   90.00
_cell.angle_gamma   90.00
#
_symmetry.space_group_name_H-M   'P 1'
#
loop_
_entity.id
_entity.type
_entity.pdbx_description
1 polymer ?
#
loop_
_entity_poly.entity_id
_entity_poly.type
_entity_poly.pdbx_seq_one_letter_code
_entity_poly.pdbx_strand_id
1 'polypeptide(L)'
;MIDYEALKKMALDCGFSHVGNLDVDTIRVLPEVRAACAENKCQKYGKNWVCPPACGTLEECQKKLRNYKKGLILQSTTELEDSFDWEGMRTLAKRHNAVFDAFADQLRKQYPNALILGDGACNRCQTCTYPNVPCRFPDRQSSSMEAFGMVVSEVCKLNNIPYHYGVGTLTYIGCVLIE
;
A
#
# COMPACT_ATOMS: atom_id res chain seq x y z
N MET A 1 11.47 -8.39 -20.46
CA MET A 1 10.83 -7.05 -20.33
C MET A 1 9.51 -7.25 -19.61
N ILE A 2 9.22 -6.45 -18.58
CA ILE A 2 7.96 -6.55 -17.81
C ILE A 2 6.83 -5.99 -18.66
N ASP A 3 5.75 -6.76 -18.79
CA ASP A 3 4.53 -6.31 -19.48
C ASP A 3 3.61 -5.59 -18.49
N TYR A 4 3.76 -4.28 -18.40
CA TYR A 4 2.95 -3.44 -17.49
C TYR A 4 1.47 -3.39 -17.86
N GLU A 5 1.12 -3.54 -19.14
CA GLU A 5 -0.29 -3.58 -19.56
C GLU A 5 -0.97 -4.88 -19.12
N ALA A 6 -0.27 -6.02 -19.23
CA ALA A 6 -0.77 -7.28 -18.69
C ALA A 6 -0.92 -7.22 -17.16
N LEU A 7 0.02 -6.56 -16.45
CA LEU A 7 -0.06 -6.38 -14.99
C LEU A 7 -1.22 -5.48 -14.58
N LYS A 8 -1.47 -4.39 -15.31
CA LYS A 8 -2.63 -3.52 -15.07
C LYS A 8 -3.94 -4.30 -15.28
N LYS A 9 -4.01 -5.06 -16.38
CA LYS A 9 -5.18 -5.91 -16.63
C LYS A 9 -5.39 -6.91 -15.50
N MET A 10 -4.35 -7.59 -15.05
CA MET A 10 -4.40 -8.51 -13.93
C MET A 10 -4.92 -7.82 -12.65
N ALA A 11 -4.48 -6.60 -12.36
CA ALA A 11 -4.94 -5.85 -11.20
C ALA A 11 -6.43 -5.48 -11.31
N LEU A 12 -6.88 -5.02 -12.48
CA LEU A 12 -8.29 -4.73 -12.73
C LEU A 12 -9.15 -5.99 -12.62
N ASP A 13 -8.69 -7.12 -13.19
CA ASP A 13 -9.36 -8.41 -13.10
C ASP A 13 -9.45 -8.94 -11.66
N CYS A 14 -8.49 -8.58 -10.78
CA CYS A 14 -8.54 -8.85 -9.34
C CYS A 14 -9.59 -8.00 -8.60
N GLY A 15 -10.06 -6.88 -9.19
CA GLY A 15 -11.12 -6.06 -8.63
C GLY A 15 -10.71 -4.66 -8.15
N PHE A 16 -9.51 -4.18 -8.50
CA PHE A 16 -9.18 -2.76 -8.32
C PHE A 16 -10.04 -1.89 -9.23
N SER A 17 -10.42 -0.71 -8.73
CA SER A 17 -11.22 0.26 -9.51
C SER A 17 -10.37 1.00 -10.53
N HIS A 18 -9.14 1.34 -10.17
CA HIS A 18 -8.23 2.10 -11.02
C HIS A 18 -6.79 1.61 -10.82
N VAL A 19 -6.01 1.65 -11.88
CA VAL A 19 -4.59 1.26 -11.90
C VAL A 19 -3.80 2.25 -12.75
N GLY A 20 -2.74 2.82 -12.19
CA GLY A 20 -1.87 3.76 -12.88
C GLY A 20 -0.41 3.37 -12.85
N ASN A 21 0.39 3.92 -13.78
CA ASN A 21 1.84 3.75 -13.75
C ASN A 21 2.44 4.55 -12.60
N LEU A 22 3.48 4.01 -11.99
CA LEU A 22 4.27 4.67 -10.97
C LEU A 22 5.72 4.78 -11.41
N ASP A 23 6.21 6.01 -11.52
CA ASP A 23 7.63 6.30 -11.65
C ASP A 23 8.24 6.45 -10.26
N VAL A 24 9.15 5.57 -9.89
CA VAL A 24 9.76 5.52 -8.56
C VAL A 24 10.63 6.75 -8.28
N ASP A 25 11.21 7.37 -9.31
CA ASP A 25 12.01 8.58 -9.15
C ASP A 25 11.17 9.80 -8.68
N THR A 26 9.83 9.72 -8.76
CA THR A 26 8.90 10.72 -8.22
C THR A 26 8.64 10.56 -6.72
N ILE A 27 8.99 9.42 -6.12
CA ILE A 27 8.72 9.14 -4.71
C ILE A 27 9.66 9.94 -3.81
N ARG A 28 9.07 10.69 -2.90
CA ARG A 28 9.78 11.37 -1.80
C ARG A 28 9.55 10.61 -0.50
N VAL A 29 10.62 10.39 0.25
CA VAL A 29 10.60 9.81 1.59
C VAL A 29 10.79 10.94 2.60
N LEU A 30 9.73 11.22 3.36
CA LEU A 30 9.65 12.39 4.23
C LEU A 30 9.64 11.98 5.71
N PRO A 31 10.54 12.56 6.55
CA PRO A 31 10.57 12.30 7.98
C PRO A 31 9.26 12.64 8.70
N GLU A 32 8.54 13.66 8.23
CA GLU A 32 7.27 14.14 8.79
C GLU A 32 6.18 13.05 8.72
N VAL A 33 6.15 12.27 7.64
CA VAL A 33 5.20 11.16 7.49
C VAL A 33 5.50 10.06 8.51
N ARG A 34 6.78 9.76 8.73
CA ARG A 34 7.19 8.80 9.75
C ARG A 34 6.91 9.31 11.17
N ALA A 35 7.05 10.62 11.42
CA ALA A 35 6.66 11.24 12.68
C ALA A 35 5.16 11.12 12.94
N ALA A 36 4.33 11.32 11.91
CA ALA A 36 2.88 11.10 12.02
C ALA A 36 2.53 9.63 12.36
N CYS A 37 3.28 8.65 11.85
CA CYS A 37 3.13 7.26 12.29
C CYS A 37 3.43 7.10 13.80
N ALA A 38 4.40 7.83 14.34
CA ALA A 38 4.77 7.77 15.77
C ALA A 38 3.70 8.37 16.68
N GLU A 39 2.82 9.26 16.19
CA GLU A 39 1.63 9.73 16.92
C GLU A 39 0.65 8.58 17.24
N ASN A 40 0.80 7.45 16.55
CA ASN A 40 0.08 6.20 16.79
C ASN A 40 -1.46 6.31 16.75
N LYS A 41 -2.01 7.24 15.95
CA LYS A 41 -3.46 7.41 15.79
C LYS A 41 -4.15 6.15 15.27
N CYS A 42 -3.48 5.39 14.39
CA CYS A 42 -3.97 4.10 13.89
C CYS A 42 -3.79 2.93 14.86
N GLN A 43 -3.14 3.14 16.02
CA GLN A 43 -2.85 2.15 17.06
C GLN A 43 -2.02 0.93 16.59
N LYS A 44 -1.24 1.08 15.50
CA LYS A 44 -0.42 0.01 14.91
C LYS A 44 1.09 0.22 15.08
N TYR A 45 1.52 1.42 15.50
CA TYR A 45 2.93 1.71 15.77
C TYR A 45 3.48 0.79 16.86
N GLY A 46 4.63 0.14 16.58
CA GLY A 46 5.25 -0.79 17.51
C GLY A 46 4.43 -2.05 17.83
N LYS A 47 3.46 -2.43 16.97
CA LYS A 47 2.56 -3.57 17.22
C LYS A 47 2.54 -4.63 16.12
N ASN A 48 3.32 -4.45 15.06
CA ASN A 48 3.44 -5.44 13.99
C ASN A 48 4.77 -5.29 13.22
N TRP A 49 5.14 -6.33 12.46
CA TRP A 49 6.41 -6.42 11.75
C TRP A 49 6.55 -5.45 10.56
N VAL A 50 5.47 -4.87 10.08
CA VAL A 50 5.46 -4.02 8.87
C VAL A 50 5.21 -2.54 9.15
N CYS A 51 4.93 -2.18 10.40
CA CYS A 51 4.83 -0.78 10.84
C CYS A 51 6.11 -0.34 11.54
N PRO A 52 6.35 0.98 11.65
CA PRO A 52 7.46 1.50 12.43
C PRO A 52 7.36 1.09 13.92
N PRO A 53 8.48 0.84 14.58
CA PRO A 53 9.85 0.85 14.07
C PRO A 53 10.28 -0.42 13.33
N ALA A 54 9.50 -1.51 13.37
CA ALA A 54 9.87 -2.85 12.90
C ALA A 54 10.12 -2.93 11.37
N CYS A 55 9.46 -2.10 10.57
CA CYS A 55 9.68 -2.05 9.12
C CYS A 55 11.04 -1.46 8.70
N GLY A 56 11.85 -1.03 9.66
CA GLY A 56 13.16 -0.42 9.46
C GLY A 56 13.16 1.11 9.52
N THR A 57 14.34 1.71 9.43
CA THR A 57 14.54 3.15 9.38
C THR A 57 14.08 3.74 8.05
N LEU A 58 13.89 5.07 7.99
CA LEU A 58 13.59 5.75 6.72
C LEU A 58 14.69 5.57 5.68
N GLU A 59 15.95 5.57 6.12
CA GLU A 59 17.09 5.34 5.23
C GLU A 59 17.06 3.94 4.61
N GLU A 60 16.75 2.92 5.41
CA GLU A 60 16.58 1.54 4.92
C GLU A 60 15.40 1.44 3.95
N CYS A 61 14.28 2.10 4.25
CA CYS A 61 13.13 2.17 3.35
C CYS A 61 13.50 2.85 2.03
N GLN A 62 14.19 4.00 2.08
CA GLN A 62 14.66 4.71 0.89
C GLN A 62 15.64 3.86 0.08
N LYS A 63 16.55 3.14 0.73
CA LYS A 63 17.48 2.23 0.05
C LYS A 63 16.72 1.11 -0.68
N LYS A 64 15.67 0.55 -0.06
CA LYS A 64 14.82 -0.46 -0.72
C LYS A 64 14.14 0.12 -1.97
N LEU A 65 13.57 1.34 -1.89
CA LEU A 65 12.91 1.99 -3.01
C LEU A 65 13.85 2.21 -4.21
N ARG A 66 15.11 2.59 -3.95
CA ARG A 66 16.11 2.84 -5.00
C ARG A 66 16.48 1.61 -5.84
N ASN A 67 16.08 0.41 -5.42
CA ASN A 67 16.27 -0.81 -6.21
C ASN A 67 15.26 -0.92 -7.37
N TYR A 68 14.28 -0.02 -7.44
CA TYR A 68 13.19 -0.05 -8.41
C TYR A 68 13.17 1.24 -9.23
N LYS A 69 12.62 1.18 -10.43
CA LYS A 69 12.40 2.33 -11.32
C LYS A 69 10.93 2.54 -11.62
N LYS A 70 10.18 1.46 -11.72
CA LYS A 70 8.77 1.48 -12.15
C LYS A 70 7.91 0.59 -11.30
N GLY A 71 6.63 0.93 -11.25
CA GLY A 71 5.61 0.18 -10.57
C GLY A 71 4.22 0.54 -11.03
N LEU A 72 3.24 0.15 -10.22
CA LEU A 72 1.83 0.49 -10.40
C LEU A 72 1.26 1.06 -9.11
N ILE A 73 0.39 2.06 -9.24
CA ILE A 73 -0.53 2.51 -8.20
C ILE A 73 -1.84 1.75 -8.38
N LEU A 74 -2.36 1.24 -7.29
CA LEU A 74 -3.54 0.38 -7.21
C LEU A 74 -4.60 1.06 -6.34
N GLN A 75 -5.83 1.24 -6.85
CA GLN A 75 -6.86 1.98 -6.15
C GLN A 75 -8.18 1.21 -6.12
N SER A 76 -8.82 1.23 -4.95
CA SER A 76 -10.21 0.78 -4.79
C SER A 76 -11.06 1.97 -4.35
N THR A 77 -12.05 2.31 -5.14
CA THR A 77 -12.94 3.45 -4.91
C THR A 77 -14.38 2.99 -4.75
N THR A 78 -15.14 3.68 -3.92
CA THR A 78 -16.61 3.56 -3.82
C THR A 78 -17.23 4.91 -3.53
N GLU A 79 -18.50 5.06 -3.89
CA GLU A 79 -19.33 6.14 -3.40
C GLU A 79 -19.83 5.82 -2.00
N LEU A 80 -19.93 6.84 -1.15
CA LEU A 80 -20.48 6.78 0.19
C LEU A 80 -21.82 7.50 0.21
N GLU A 81 -22.76 7.05 1.03
CA GLU A 81 -24.06 7.73 1.20
C GLU A 81 -23.87 9.16 1.74
N ASP A 82 -22.95 9.31 2.70
CA ASP A 82 -22.51 10.60 3.26
C ASP A 82 -21.13 10.48 3.94
N SER A 83 -20.67 11.56 4.55
CA SER A 83 -19.37 11.62 5.26
C SER A 83 -19.32 10.77 6.53
N PHE A 84 -20.41 10.20 6.98
CA PHE A 84 -20.56 9.36 8.18
C PHE A 84 -20.95 7.92 7.85
N ASP A 85 -20.90 7.55 6.56
CA ASP A 85 -21.17 6.15 6.12
C ASP A 85 -20.05 5.20 6.55
N TRP A 86 -20.01 4.92 7.87
CA TRP A 86 -19.05 4.00 8.45
C TRP A 86 -19.16 2.57 7.92
N GLU A 87 -20.35 2.15 7.52
CA GLU A 87 -20.57 0.81 6.96
C GLU A 87 -19.98 0.69 5.56
N GLY A 88 -20.24 1.68 4.70
CA GLY A 88 -19.62 1.77 3.36
C GLY A 88 -18.11 1.84 3.43
N MET A 89 -17.56 2.67 4.33
CA MET A 89 -16.10 2.76 4.56
C MET A 89 -15.49 1.42 4.97
N ARG A 90 -16.11 0.72 5.92
CA ARG A 90 -15.63 -0.59 6.40
C ARG A 90 -15.75 -1.67 5.34
N THR A 91 -16.81 -1.63 4.55
CA THR A 91 -17.05 -2.57 3.45
C THR A 91 -15.98 -2.39 2.37
N LEU A 92 -15.69 -1.14 1.98
CA LEU A 92 -14.61 -0.85 1.04
C LEU A 92 -13.25 -1.30 1.58
N ALA A 93 -12.94 -1.00 2.84
CA ALA A 93 -11.69 -1.42 3.46
C ALA A 93 -11.49 -2.94 3.40
N LYS A 94 -12.51 -3.71 3.74
CA LYS A 94 -12.46 -5.18 3.67
C LYS A 94 -12.27 -5.66 2.23
N ARG A 95 -13.01 -5.07 1.28
CA ARG A 95 -12.88 -5.42 -0.15
C ARG A 95 -11.49 -5.08 -0.66
N HIS A 96 -11.00 -3.87 -0.39
CA HIS A 96 -9.66 -3.45 -0.80
C HIS A 96 -8.58 -4.40 -0.29
N ASN A 97 -8.61 -4.72 1.00
CA ASN A 97 -7.65 -5.63 1.61
C ASN A 97 -7.68 -7.03 0.96
N ALA A 98 -8.85 -7.58 0.69
CA ALA A 98 -8.98 -8.89 0.04
C ALA A 98 -8.43 -8.88 -1.39
N VAL A 99 -8.77 -7.85 -2.17
CA VAL A 99 -8.29 -7.66 -3.55
C VAL A 99 -6.77 -7.44 -3.56
N PHE A 100 -6.27 -6.58 -2.66
CA PHE A 100 -4.85 -6.27 -2.55
C PHE A 100 -4.03 -7.52 -2.19
N ASP A 101 -4.49 -8.28 -1.22
CA ASP A 101 -3.84 -9.51 -0.79
C ASP A 101 -3.81 -10.58 -1.89
N ALA A 102 -4.93 -10.75 -2.61
CA ALA A 102 -5.02 -11.71 -3.72
C ALA A 102 -4.07 -11.32 -4.86
N PHE A 103 -4.08 -10.05 -5.25
CA PHE A 103 -3.17 -9.52 -6.28
C PHE A 103 -1.71 -9.65 -5.86
N ALA A 104 -1.37 -9.26 -4.62
CA ALA A 104 -0.02 -9.35 -4.08
C ALA A 104 0.51 -10.80 -4.11
N ASP A 105 -0.33 -11.77 -3.74
CA ASP A 105 0.04 -13.18 -3.74
C ASP A 105 0.25 -13.73 -5.18
N GLN A 106 -0.53 -13.26 -6.16
CA GLN A 106 -0.32 -13.60 -7.57
C GLN A 106 0.95 -12.94 -8.12
N LEU A 107 1.17 -11.64 -7.80
CA LEU A 107 2.33 -10.88 -8.27
C LEU A 107 3.63 -11.50 -7.78
N ARG A 108 3.71 -11.89 -6.50
CA ARG A 108 4.90 -12.51 -5.91
C ARG A 108 5.30 -13.83 -6.56
N LYS A 109 4.37 -14.58 -7.13
CA LYS A 109 4.68 -15.81 -7.87
C LYS A 109 5.44 -15.53 -9.16
N GLN A 110 5.16 -14.39 -9.80
CA GLN A 110 5.79 -13.97 -11.06
C GLN A 110 7.01 -13.07 -10.80
N TYR A 111 6.93 -12.23 -9.77
CA TYR A 111 7.93 -11.25 -9.40
C TYR A 111 8.25 -11.34 -7.90
N PRO A 112 9.02 -12.35 -7.46
CA PRO A 112 9.28 -12.60 -6.03
C PRO A 112 9.99 -11.45 -5.33
N ASN A 113 10.70 -10.60 -6.06
CA ASN A 113 11.40 -9.43 -5.54
C ASN A 113 10.55 -8.15 -5.57
N ALA A 114 9.28 -8.21 -5.99
CA ALA A 114 8.43 -7.01 -6.00
C ALA A 114 8.26 -6.44 -4.59
N LEU A 115 8.41 -5.12 -4.45
CA LEU A 115 8.08 -4.41 -3.23
C LEU A 115 6.61 -4.02 -3.28
N ILE A 116 5.85 -4.48 -2.30
CA ILE A 116 4.40 -4.29 -2.21
C ILE A 116 4.08 -3.46 -1.00
N LEU A 117 3.43 -2.31 -1.20
CA LEU A 117 3.08 -1.34 -0.17
C LEU A 117 1.58 -1.06 -0.22
N GLY A 118 0.88 -1.38 0.87
CA GLY A 118 -0.57 -1.17 0.99
C GLY A 118 -0.93 0.20 1.57
N ASP A 119 -2.18 0.31 1.99
CA ASP A 119 -2.81 1.49 2.57
C ASP A 119 -2.76 1.53 4.11
N GLY A 120 -2.25 0.47 4.74
CA GLY A 120 -2.24 0.37 6.19
C GLY A 120 -1.39 -0.78 6.73
N ALA A 121 -1.66 -1.16 7.97
CA ALA A 121 -0.97 -2.26 8.61
C ALA A 121 -1.36 -3.60 7.98
N CYS A 122 -0.42 -4.55 7.99
CA CYS A 122 -0.66 -5.92 7.53
C CYS A 122 -1.84 -6.57 8.27
N ASN A 123 -2.71 -7.23 7.53
CA ASN A 123 -3.92 -7.89 8.01
C ASN A 123 -3.92 -9.41 7.78
N ARG A 124 -2.77 -10.00 7.42
CA ARG A 124 -2.61 -11.46 7.18
C ARG A 124 -2.89 -12.33 8.41
N CYS A 125 -2.86 -11.75 9.61
CA CYS A 125 -3.12 -12.44 10.87
C CYS A 125 -4.15 -11.66 11.68
N GLN A 126 -5.04 -12.35 12.39
CA GLN A 126 -5.94 -11.72 13.34
C GLN A 126 -5.16 -10.94 14.42
N THR A 127 -4.06 -11.52 14.89
CA THR A 127 -3.12 -10.87 15.82
C THR A 127 -1.70 -11.11 15.34
N CYS A 128 -0.92 -10.03 15.19
CA CYS A 128 0.47 -10.11 14.80
C CYS A 128 1.32 -10.71 15.92
N THR A 129 2.37 -11.44 15.52
CA THR A 129 3.33 -12.07 16.47
C THR A 129 4.38 -11.10 17.00
N TYR A 130 4.42 -9.86 16.49
CA TYR A 130 5.38 -8.85 16.93
C TYR A 130 5.19 -8.50 18.43
N PRO A 131 6.27 -8.28 19.19
CA PRO A 131 7.69 -8.41 18.81
C PRO A 131 8.30 -9.79 19.14
N ASN A 132 7.58 -10.66 19.80
CA ASN A 132 8.13 -11.79 20.55
C ASN A 132 8.44 -13.02 19.66
N VAL A 133 7.68 -13.18 18.58
CA VAL A 133 7.81 -14.35 17.68
C VAL A 133 7.93 -13.85 16.24
N PRO A 134 8.79 -14.45 15.40
CA PRO A 134 8.89 -14.08 13.98
C PRO A 134 7.56 -14.08 13.25
N CYS A 135 7.46 -13.28 12.17
CA CYS A 135 6.26 -13.24 11.35
C CYS A 135 5.90 -14.64 10.84
N ARG A 136 4.60 -15.00 10.93
CA ARG A 136 4.10 -16.30 10.42
C ARG A 136 4.16 -16.39 8.90
N PHE A 137 4.09 -15.25 8.21
CA PHE A 137 4.01 -15.16 6.76
C PHE A 137 4.97 -14.07 6.22
N PRO A 138 6.31 -14.24 6.43
CA PRO A 138 7.27 -13.20 6.07
C PRO A 138 7.24 -12.84 4.58
N ASP A 139 6.96 -13.84 3.72
CA ASP A 139 6.90 -13.65 2.26
C ASP A 139 5.57 -13.06 1.77
N ARG A 140 4.59 -12.88 2.66
CA ARG A 140 3.25 -12.37 2.33
C ARG A 140 2.92 -11.05 3.01
N GLN A 141 3.80 -10.55 3.87
CA GLN A 141 3.59 -9.26 4.56
C GLN A 141 3.73 -8.08 3.58
N SER A 142 3.05 -6.98 3.90
CA SER A 142 3.17 -5.72 3.17
C SER A 142 3.15 -4.57 4.16
N SER A 143 4.10 -3.63 4.03
CA SER A 143 4.08 -2.35 4.75
C SER A 143 3.11 -1.38 4.08
N SER A 144 2.78 -0.27 4.75
CA SER A 144 2.06 0.81 4.07
C SER A 144 3.02 1.77 3.36
N MET A 145 2.48 2.55 2.42
CA MET A 145 3.22 3.62 1.74
C MET A 145 3.71 4.66 2.76
N GLU A 146 2.89 5.00 3.76
CA GLU A 146 3.24 5.95 4.84
C GLU A 146 4.33 5.39 5.75
N ALA A 147 4.34 4.08 6.00
CA ALA A 147 5.44 3.44 6.74
C ALA A 147 6.79 3.60 6.02
N PHE A 148 6.79 3.79 4.72
CA PHE A 148 7.95 4.12 3.90
C PHE A 148 8.18 5.64 3.77
N GLY A 149 7.42 6.47 4.49
CA GLY A 149 7.57 7.92 4.50
C GLY A 149 6.96 8.63 3.29
N MET A 150 6.05 8.00 2.57
CA MET A 150 5.42 8.57 1.37
C MET A 150 4.18 9.38 1.73
N VAL A 151 4.01 10.56 1.11
CA VAL A 151 2.73 11.27 1.05
C VAL A 151 1.96 10.74 -0.15
N VAL A 152 0.96 9.89 0.08
CA VAL A 152 0.23 9.17 -0.97
C VAL A 152 -0.39 10.12 -2.01
N SER A 153 -0.95 11.25 -1.56
CA SER A 153 -1.52 12.27 -2.46
C SER A 153 -0.48 12.90 -3.39
N GLU A 154 0.76 13.12 -2.91
CA GLU A 154 1.85 13.61 -3.76
C GLU A 154 2.28 12.56 -4.78
N VAL A 155 2.41 11.31 -4.35
CA VAL A 155 2.74 10.19 -5.25
C VAL A 155 1.71 10.10 -6.38
N CYS A 156 0.42 10.17 -6.07
CA CYS A 156 -0.64 10.18 -7.08
C CYS A 156 -0.50 11.38 -8.01
N LYS A 157 -0.37 12.59 -7.46
CA LYS A 157 -0.27 13.84 -8.23
C LYS A 157 0.91 13.84 -9.21
N LEU A 158 2.09 13.43 -8.75
CA LEU A 158 3.32 13.41 -9.56
C LEU A 158 3.26 12.35 -10.68
N ASN A 159 2.39 11.36 -10.56
CA ASN A 159 2.16 10.33 -11.57
C ASN A 159 0.88 10.53 -12.38
N ASN A 160 0.25 11.72 -12.30
CA ASN A 160 -0.98 12.08 -13.01
C ASN A 160 -2.16 11.11 -12.73
N ILE A 161 -2.27 10.66 -11.48
CA ILE A 161 -3.33 9.76 -11.02
C ILE A 161 -4.22 10.53 -10.04
N PRO A 162 -5.55 10.51 -10.18
CA PRO A 162 -6.43 11.11 -9.19
C PRO A 162 -6.23 10.49 -7.81
N TYR A 163 -6.13 11.32 -6.77
CA TYR A 163 -6.10 10.86 -5.37
C TYR A 163 -7.50 10.52 -4.85
N HIS A 164 -8.52 11.21 -5.37
CA HIS A 164 -9.94 10.95 -5.10
C HIS A 164 -10.77 11.21 -6.37
N TYR A 165 -11.99 10.69 -6.42
CA TYR A 165 -12.84 10.67 -7.61
C TYR A 165 -14.10 11.50 -7.49
N GLY A 166 -14.06 12.54 -6.66
CA GLY A 166 -15.13 13.49 -6.47
C GLY A 166 -15.73 13.49 -5.05
N VAL A 167 -16.67 14.41 -4.84
CA VAL A 167 -17.40 14.52 -3.56
C VAL A 167 -18.17 13.24 -3.30
N GLY A 168 -18.14 12.77 -2.06
CA GLY A 168 -18.84 11.55 -1.66
C GLY A 168 -18.12 10.25 -2.03
N THR A 169 -16.86 10.31 -2.53
CA THR A 169 -16.09 9.09 -2.80
C THR A 169 -15.01 8.84 -1.73
N LEU A 170 -14.73 7.57 -1.47
CA LEU A 170 -13.59 7.11 -0.69
C LEU A 170 -12.70 6.23 -1.56
N THR A 171 -11.37 6.43 -1.46
CA THR A 171 -10.39 5.65 -2.22
C THR A 171 -9.29 5.12 -1.30
N TYR A 172 -9.07 3.81 -1.30
CA TYR A 172 -7.90 3.16 -0.71
C TYR A 172 -6.82 2.96 -1.77
N ILE A 173 -5.58 3.23 -1.43
CA ILE A 173 -4.46 3.32 -2.39
C ILE A 173 -3.25 2.57 -1.87
N GLY A 174 -2.75 1.65 -2.66
CA GLY A 174 -1.46 1.00 -2.47
C GLY A 174 -0.61 1.07 -3.74
N CYS A 175 0.60 0.56 -3.67
CA CYS A 175 1.45 0.45 -4.85
C CYS A 175 2.29 -0.83 -4.84
N VAL A 176 2.77 -1.19 -6.03
CA VAL A 176 3.74 -2.26 -6.23
C VAL A 176 4.88 -1.75 -7.09
N LEU A 177 6.12 -2.04 -6.69
CA LEU A 177 7.33 -1.70 -7.42
C LEU A 177 7.97 -3.00 -7.90
N ILE A 178 8.34 -3.07 -9.19
CA ILE A 178 8.68 -4.34 -9.82
C ILE A 178 10.06 -4.29 -10.48
N GLU A 179 10.45 -3.13 -11.01
CA GLU A 179 11.72 -2.90 -11.72
C GLU A 179 12.37 -1.59 -11.29
#